data_8928e7e78b584bafc42582ff5df3f910
#
_entry.id   8928e7e78b584bafc42582ff5df3f910
#
_cell.length_a   1.000
_cell.length_b   1.000
_cell.length_c   1.000
_cell.angle_alpha   90.00
_cell.angle_beta   90.00
_cell.angle_gamma   90.00
#
_symmetry.space_group_name_H-M   'P 1'
#
loop_
_entity.id
_entity.type
_entity.pdbx_description
1 polymer ?
#
loop_
_entity_poly.entity_id
_entity_poly.type
_entity_poly.pdbx_seq_one_letter_code
_entity_poly.pdbx_strand_id
1 'polypeptide(L)'
;MKKYKDLDCVLLVDDDISTNFIHRRIVENTKINVAVKEITSAREALDYLTYSGKYAHTEDAPKAGIIFLDINMPGMNGWDFMAEYKKLDEKHKARIVVVMLTTSLNPDDELHAAKVEEIATYLHKPLNMQTFSTIADKYFEEIKEN
;
A
#
# COMPACT_ATOMS: atom_id res chain seq x y z
N MET A 1 17.33 -10.96 8.43
CA MET A 1 16.02 -10.50 7.94
C MET A 1 15.92 -10.73 6.44
N LYS A 2 14.76 -11.10 5.96
CA LYS A 2 14.53 -11.17 4.52
C LYS A 2 14.49 -9.77 3.92
N LYS A 3 15.01 -9.63 2.73
CA LYS A 3 14.95 -8.40 1.96
C LYS A 3 14.46 -8.74 0.56
N TYR A 4 13.57 -7.93 0.04
CA TYR A 4 13.02 -8.10 -1.32
C TYR A 4 13.46 -6.94 -2.19
N LYS A 5 13.85 -7.25 -3.42
CA LYS A 5 14.22 -6.24 -4.40
C LYS A 5 13.01 -5.35 -4.71
N ASP A 6 13.22 -4.03 -4.69
CA ASP A 6 12.21 -3.02 -4.98
C ASP A 6 11.07 -2.92 -3.94
N LEU A 7 11.20 -3.61 -2.83
CA LEU A 7 10.27 -3.49 -1.71
C LEU A 7 10.97 -2.75 -0.58
N ASP A 8 11.01 -1.42 -0.66
CA ASP A 8 11.71 -0.59 0.30
C ASP A 8 10.77 0.00 1.35
N CYS A 9 9.51 0.21 1.00
CA CYS A 9 8.52 0.82 1.89
C CYS A 9 7.12 0.27 1.62
N VAL A 10 6.38 0.10 2.70
CA VAL A 10 4.96 -0.24 2.68
C VAL A 10 4.18 0.98 3.13
N LEU A 11 3.23 1.44 2.31
CA LEU A 11 2.30 2.49 2.73
C LEU A 11 1.04 1.83 3.30
N LEU A 12 0.64 2.26 4.49
CA LEU A 12 -0.62 1.87 5.11
C LEU A 12 -1.55 3.08 5.06
N VAL A 13 -2.54 3.04 4.17
CA VAL A 13 -3.42 4.18 3.91
C VAL A 13 -4.80 3.88 4.48
N ASP A 14 -5.07 4.43 5.66
CA ASP A 14 -6.30 4.19 6.40
C ASP A 14 -6.51 5.38 7.33
N ASP A 15 -7.71 5.94 7.37
CA ASP A 15 -7.99 7.08 8.22
C ASP A 15 -8.02 6.74 9.71
N ASP A 16 -8.10 5.46 10.06
CA ASP A 16 -8.08 4.99 11.45
C ASP A 16 -6.64 4.76 11.90
N ILE A 17 -6.16 5.65 12.77
CA ILE A 17 -4.79 5.59 13.31
C ILE A 17 -4.53 4.24 14.00
N SER A 18 -5.50 3.73 14.74
CA SER A 18 -5.35 2.44 15.46
C SER A 18 -5.17 1.28 14.49
N THR A 19 -5.92 1.27 13.40
CA THR A 19 -5.80 0.24 12.37
C THR A 19 -4.41 0.27 11.74
N ASN A 20 -3.93 1.46 11.37
CA ASN A 20 -2.58 1.61 10.82
C ASN A 20 -1.51 1.11 11.80
N PHE A 21 -1.66 1.43 13.07
CA PHE A 21 -0.70 0.98 14.08
C PHE A 21 -0.66 -0.55 14.17
N ILE A 22 -1.83 -1.19 14.20
CA ILE A 22 -1.91 -2.65 14.25
C ILE A 22 -1.27 -3.28 13.01
N HIS A 23 -1.58 -2.75 11.84
CA HIS A 23 -1.03 -3.29 10.59
C HIS A 23 0.49 -3.07 10.50
N ARG A 24 1.00 -1.94 11.00
CA ARG A 24 2.45 -1.71 11.10
C ARG A 24 3.11 -2.80 11.93
N ARG A 25 2.53 -3.13 13.10
CA ARG A 25 3.09 -4.16 13.98
C ARG A 25 3.09 -5.53 13.28
N ILE A 26 2.04 -5.83 12.53
CA ILE A 26 1.97 -7.08 11.77
C ILE A 26 3.12 -7.14 10.75
N VAL A 27 3.32 -6.07 9.98
CA VAL A 27 4.40 -6.03 8.99
C VAL A 27 5.77 -6.16 9.67
N GLU A 28 6.00 -5.41 10.73
CA GLU A 28 7.27 -5.44 11.46
C GLU A 28 7.56 -6.82 12.04
N ASN A 29 6.54 -7.52 12.52
CA ASN A 29 6.69 -8.85 13.14
C ASN A 29 7.07 -9.92 12.11
N THR A 30 6.90 -9.68 10.81
CA THR A 30 7.35 -10.64 9.79
C THR A 30 8.87 -10.71 9.68
N LYS A 31 9.57 -9.71 10.22
CA LYS A 31 11.03 -9.59 10.12
C LYS A 31 11.52 -9.39 8.69
N ILE A 32 10.65 -8.97 7.79
CA ILE A 32 11.04 -8.54 6.45
C ILE A 32 11.60 -7.13 6.56
N ASN A 33 12.74 -6.89 5.94
CA ASN A 33 13.43 -5.60 6.00
C ASN A 33 12.75 -4.60 5.06
N VAL A 34 11.84 -3.82 5.60
CA VAL A 34 11.04 -2.85 4.85
C VAL A 34 10.65 -1.71 5.80
N ALA A 35 10.63 -0.48 5.28
CA ALA A 35 10.09 0.65 6.03
C ALA A 35 8.56 0.63 5.97
N VAL A 36 7.91 1.17 6.99
CA VAL A 36 6.45 1.29 7.02
C VAL A 36 6.09 2.74 7.21
N LYS A 37 5.22 3.26 6.34
CA LYS A 37 4.71 4.63 6.41
C LYS A 37 3.20 4.58 6.61
N GLU A 38 2.73 5.14 7.74
CA GLU A 38 1.29 5.25 8.02
C GLU A 38 0.78 6.59 7.48
N ILE A 39 -0.29 6.53 6.71
CA ILE A 39 -0.89 7.71 6.07
C ILE A 39 -2.39 7.64 6.33
N THR A 40 -2.98 8.77 6.78
CA THR A 40 -4.36 8.80 7.22
C THR A 40 -5.34 9.43 6.22
N SER A 41 -4.87 9.78 5.02
CA SER A 41 -5.75 10.27 3.98
C SER A 41 -5.25 9.86 2.60
N ALA A 42 -6.19 9.68 1.68
CA ALA A 42 -5.86 9.33 0.31
C ALA A 42 -5.10 10.47 -0.38
N ARG A 43 -5.46 11.73 -0.09
CA ARG A 43 -4.76 12.88 -0.66
C ARG A 43 -3.29 12.90 -0.25
N GLU A 44 -3.03 12.65 1.03
CA GLU A 44 -1.65 12.61 1.53
C GLU A 44 -0.86 11.47 0.87
N ALA A 45 -1.51 10.34 0.61
CA ALA A 45 -0.85 9.22 -0.08
C ALA A 45 -0.42 9.60 -1.49
N LEU A 46 -1.29 10.31 -2.23
CA LEU A 46 -0.93 10.82 -3.56
C LEU A 46 0.22 11.82 -3.47
N ASP A 47 0.20 12.69 -2.49
CA ASP A 47 1.28 13.65 -2.28
C ASP A 47 2.61 12.96 -1.98
N TYR A 48 2.59 11.88 -1.21
CA TYR A 48 3.78 11.09 -0.94
C TYR A 48 4.38 10.51 -2.23
N LEU A 49 3.52 9.96 -3.10
CA LEU A 49 3.96 9.34 -4.34
C LEU A 49 4.51 10.35 -5.34
N THR A 50 4.01 11.58 -5.33
CA THR A 50 4.36 12.60 -6.31
C THR A 50 5.30 13.67 -5.77
N TYR A 51 5.78 13.51 -4.54
CA TYR A 51 6.66 14.48 -3.87
C TYR A 51 6.02 15.86 -3.80
N SER A 52 4.73 15.90 -3.42
CA SER A 52 3.93 17.12 -3.34
C SER A 52 3.58 17.45 -1.90
N GLY A 53 3.06 18.67 -1.66
CA GLY A 53 2.63 19.10 -0.34
C GLY A 53 3.75 18.97 0.69
N LYS A 54 3.47 18.36 1.84
CA LYS A 54 4.49 18.18 2.89
C LYS A 54 5.60 17.21 2.49
N TYR A 55 5.44 16.49 1.39
CA TYR A 55 6.45 15.56 0.89
C TYR A 55 7.28 16.15 -0.24
N ALA A 56 7.16 17.45 -0.51
CA ALA A 56 8.10 18.13 -1.39
C ALA A 56 9.51 17.96 -0.81
N HIS A 57 10.47 17.67 -1.67
CA HIS A 57 11.87 17.46 -1.28
C HIS A 57 12.13 16.19 -0.48
N THR A 58 11.29 15.15 -0.64
CA THR A 58 11.50 13.85 0.02
C THR A 58 11.90 12.75 -0.98
N GLU A 59 12.51 13.12 -2.10
CA GLU A 59 12.89 12.16 -3.15
C GLU A 59 13.89 11.11 -2.63
N ASP A 60 14.56 11.39 -1.52
CA ASP A 60 15.49 10.45 -0.87
C ASP A 60 14.79 9.45 0.03
N ALA A 61 13.51 9.67 0.35
CA ALA A 61 12.77 8.76 1.20
C ALA A 61 12.54 7.42 0.49
N PRO A 62 12.38 6.32 1.23
CA PRO A 62 12.12 5.02 0.60
C PRO A 62 10.88 5.07 -0.28
N LYS A 63 11.00 4.54 -1.49
CA LYS A 63 9.87 4.51 -2.43
C LYS A 63 8.91 3.39 -2.07
N ALA A 64 7.61 3.65 -2.27
CA ALA A 64 6.58 2.66 -2.01
C ALA A 64 6.75 1.45 -2.91
N GLY A 65 6.70 0.26 -2.31
CA GLY A 65 6.64 -1.00 -3.04
C GLY A 65 5.25 -1.61 -2.97
N ILE A 66 4.60 -1.51 -1.80
CA ILE A 66 3.22 -1.98 -1.60
C ILE A 66 2.42 -0.84 -0.99
N ILE A 67 1.20 -0.65 -1.49
CA ILE A 67 0.22 0.25 -0.88
C ILE A 67 -0.95 -0.62 -0.41
N PHE A 68 -1.21 -0.62 0.91
CA PHE A 68 -2.44 -1.17 1.46
C PHE A 68 -3.43 -0.01 1.59
N LEU A 69 -4.54 -0.11 0.87
CA LEU A 69 -5.47 0.99 0.69
C LEU A 69 -6.86 0.62 1.20
N ASP A 70 -7.36 1.39 2.16
CA ASP A 70 -8.74 1.25 2.61
C ASP A 70 -9.69 1.91 1.60
N ILE A 71 -10.91 1.38 1.52
CA ILE A 71 -11.96 1.94 0.65
C ILE A 71 -12.63 3.13 1.31
N ASN A 72 -13.09 2.95 2.55
CA ASN A 72 -13.97 3.92 3.20
C ASN A 72 -13.17 4.94 4.00
N MET A 73 -12.85 6.06 3.37
CA MET A 73 -12.15 7.17 4.01
C MET A 73 -12.92 8.47 3.72
N PRO A 74 -12.96 9.41 4.68
CA PRO A 74 -13.65 10.68 4.45
C PRO A 74 -12.94 11.51 3.38
N GLY A 75 -13.71 12.33 2.67
CA GLY A 75 -13.20 13.13 1.57
C GLY A 75 -12.93 12.24 0.37
N MET A 76 -11.66 11.99 0.07
CA MET A 76 -11.25 11.11 -1.01
C MET A 76 -11.24 9.67 -0.49
N ASN A 77 -12.10 8.79 -1.02
CA ASN A 77 -12.12 7.39 -0.65
C ASN A 77 -11.13 6.57 -1.50
N GLY A 78 -11.09 5.25 -1.28
CA GLY A 78 -10.16 4.39 -2.01
C GLY A 78 -10.39 4.39 -3.51
N TRP A 79 -11.64 4.46 -3.95
CA TRP A 79 -11.94 4.51 -5.39
C TRP A 79 -11.53 5.83 -6.01
N ASP A 80 -11.74 6.94 -5.28
CA ASP A 80 -11.27 8.26 -5.72
C ASP A 80 -9.75 8.27 -5.82
N PHE A 81 -9.06 7.66 -4.85
CA PHE A 81 -7.61 7.52 -4.91
C PHE A 81 -7.17 6.77 -6.17
N MET A 82 -7.81 5.65 -6.49
CA MET A 82 -7.44 4.87 -7.66
C MET A 82 -7.67 5.64 -8.95
N ALA A 83 -8.73 6.44 -9.02
CA ALA A 83 -8.99 7.28 -10.19
C ALA A 83 -7.85 8.28 -10.42
N GLU A 84 -7.34 8.90 -9.36
CA GLU A 84 -6.21 9.82 -9.45
C GLU A 84 -4.90 9.07 -9.68
N TYR A 85 -4.71 7.92 -9.03
CA TYR A 85 -3.53 7.09 -9.18
C TYR A 85 -3.29 6.67 -10.63
N LYS A 86 -4.37 6.31 -11.34
CA LYS A 86 -4.28 5.91 -12.75
C LYS A 86 -3.72 7.01 -13.63
N LYS A 87 -3.91 8.27 -13.26
CA LYS A 87 -3.46 9.42 -14.04
C LYS A 87 -2.00 9.79 -13.81
N LEU A 88 -1.36 9.18 -12.80
CA LEU A 88 0.03 9.49 -12.49
C LEU A 88 0.97 8.98 -13.58
N ASP A 89 2.10 9.68 -13.77
CA ASP A 89 3.16 9.21 -14.65
C ASP A 89 3.70 7.87 -14.15
N GLU A 90 4.12 7.01 -15.07
CA GLU A 90 4.68 5.70 -14.73
C GLU A 90 5.85 5.79 -13.75
N LYS A 91 6.64 6.86 -13.81
CA LYS A 91 7.78 7.04 -12.88
C LYS A 91 7.34 7.07 -11.41
N HIS A 92 6.09 7.46 -11.13
CA HIS A 92 5.54 7.49 -9.77
C HIS A 92 4.87 6.19 -9.37
N LYS A 93 4.66 5.29 -10.32
CA LYS A 93 3.93 4.03 -10.11
C LYS A 93 4.78 2.79 -10.35
N ALA A 94 5.96 2.96 -10.92
CA ALA A 94 6.80 1.83 -11.31
C ALA A 94 7.01 0.88 -10.12
N ARG A 95 6.67 -0.39 -10.33
CA ARG A 95 6.89 -1.48 -9.38
C ARG A 95 6.05 -1.39 -8.09
N ILE A 96 5.02 -0.53 -8.07
CA ILE A 96 4.10 -0.45 -6.93
C ILE A 96 3.02 -1.53 -7.10
N VAL A 97 2.77 -2.26 -6.00
CA VAL A 97 1.68 -3.23 -5.91
C VAL A 97 0.61 -2.63 -5.01
N VAL A 98 -0.59 -2.43 -5.54
CA VAL A 98 -1.71 -1.90 -4.77
C VAL A 98 -2.57 -3.04 -4.28
N VAL A 99 -2.79 -3.10 -2.97
CA VAL A 99 -3.63 -4.09 -2.32
C VAL A 99 -4.77 -3.36 -1.62
N MET A 100 -6.02 -3.63 -2.02
CA MET A 100 -7.19 -3.15 -1.28
C MET A 100 -7.29 -3.94 0.01
N LEU A 101 -7.42 -3.24 1.14
CA LEU A 101 -7.53 -3.88 2.46
C LEU A 101 -8.67 -3.20 3.21
N THR A 102 -9.81 -3.88 3.32
CA THR A 102 -11.05 -3.24 3.74
C THR A 102 -11.88 -4.11 4.65
N THR A 103 -12.80 -3.48 5.40
CA THR A 103 -13.84 -4.19 6.16
C THR A 103 -15.13 -4.34 5.36
N SER A 104 -15.19 -3.81 4.14
CA SER A 104 -16.41 -3.89 3.33
C SER A 104 -16.76 -5.33 3.01
N LEU A 105 -18.02 -5.68 3.25
CA LEU A 105 -18.60 -6.98 2.89
C LEU A 105 -19.50 -6.87 1.66
N ASN A 106 -19.54 -5.70 1.03
CA ASN A 106 -20.37 -5.48 -0.16
C ASN A 106 -19.70 -6.16 -1.37
N PRO A 107 -20.38 -7.16 -2.00
CA PRO A 107 -19.81 -7.83 -3.17
C PRO A 107 -19.50 -6.87 -4.33
N ASP A 108 -20.19 -5.73 -4.42
CA ASP A 108 -19.96 -4.76 -5.48
C ASP A 108 -18.55 -4.15 -5.37
N ASP A 109 -18.03 -3.98 -4.16
CA ASP A 109 -16.67 -3.47 -3.97
C ASP A 109 -15.63 -4.45 -4.49
N GLU A 110 -15.82 -5.73 -4.21
CA GLU A 110 -14.89 -6.76 -4.70
C GLU A 110 -14.95 -6.88 -6.22
N LEU A 111 -16.15 -6.82 -6.80
CA LEU A 111 -16.32 -6.84 -8.24
C LEU A 111 -15.69 -5.61 -8.90
N HIS A 112 -15.83 -4.45 -8.26
CA HIS A 112 -15.20 -3.21 -8.75
C HIS A 112 -13.67 -3.36 -8.74
N ALA A 113 -13.11 -3.87 -7.64
CA ALA A 113 -11.67 -4.08 -7.54
C ALA A 113 -11.14 -4.99 -8.64
N ALA A 114 -11.88 -6.04 -8.98
CA ALA A 114 -11.48 -6.98 -10.02
C ALA A 114 -11.39 -6.33 -11.41
N LYS A 115 -12.09 -5.21 -11.61
CA LYS A 115 -12.09 -4.48 -12.89
C LYS A 115 -11.03 -3.39 -12.97
N VAL A 116 -10.34 -3.08 -11.86
CA VAL A 116 -9.31 -2.05 -11.83
C VAL A 116 -7.96 -2.74 -12.00
N GLU A 117 -7.32 -2.52 -13.14
CA GLU A 117 -6.09 -3.23 -13.51
C GLU A 117 -4.97 -3.01 -12.47
N GLU A 118 -4.87 -1.81 -11.92
CA GLU A 118 -3.81 -1.46 -10.99
C GLU A 118 -3.97 -2.08 -9.60
N ILE A 119 -5.14 -2.63 -9.28
CA ILE A 119 -5.35 -3.32 -8.01
C ILE A 119 -4.93 -4.77 -8.17
N ALA A 120 -3.86 -5.15 -7.48
CA ALA A 120 -3.30 -6.49 -7.59
C ALA A 120 -4.10 -7.53 -6.79
N THR A 121 -4.63 -7.12 -5.63
CA THR A 121 -5.29 -8.04 -4.71
C THR A 121 -6.31 -7.28 -3.86
N TYR A 122 -7.39 -7.96 -3.51
CA TYR A 122 -8.45 -7.45 -2.64
C TYR A 122 -8.54 -8.33 -1.39
N LEU A 123 -8.36 -7.73 -0.23
CA LEU A 123 -8.32 -8.46 1.03
C LEU A 123 -9.24 -7.84 2.07
N HIS A 124 -9.75 -8.68 2.96
CA HIS A 124 -10.52 -8.23 4.14
C HIS A 124 -9.58 -8.03 5.32
N LYS A 125 -9.82 -6.96 6.10
CA LYS A 125 -9.10 -6.73 7.35
C LYS A 125 -9.45 -7.81 8.39
N PRO A 126 -8.50 -8.12 9.29
CA PRO A 126 -7.18 -7.51 9.43
C PRO A 126 -6.14 -8.16 8.51
N LEU A 127 -5.10 -7.41 8.20
CA LEU A 127 -3.90 -7.96 7.60
C LEU A 127 -3.26 -8.92 8.60
N ASN A 128 -2.67 -10.01 8.12
CA ASN A 128 -1.90 -10.91 8.99
C ASN A 128 -0.52 -11.18 8.40
N MET A 129 0.37 -11.75 9.23
CA MET A 129 1.76 -11.98 8.84
C MET A 129 1.89 -12.89 7.62
N GLN A 130 1.10 -13.98 7.61
CA GLN A 130 1.15 -14.94 6.51
C GLN A 130 0.73 -14.27 5.18
N THR A 131 -0.34 -13.50 5.21
CA THR A 131 -0.83 -12.80 4.01
C THR A 131 0.21 -11.81 3.50
N PHE A 132 0.83 -11.03 4.41
CA PHE A 132 1.86 -10.08 4.01
C PHE A 132 3.05 -10.80 3.36
N SER A 133 3.52 -11.88 4.00
CA SER A 133 4.65 -12.66 3.47
C SER A 133 4.31 -13.26 2.10
N THR A 134 3.08 -13.73 1.92
CA THR A 134 2.63 -14.29 0.65
C THR A 134 2.64 -13.23 -0.46
N ILE A 135 2.19 -12.00 -0.15
CA ILE A 135 2.22 -10.90 -1.11
C ILE A 135 3.66 -10.55 -1.48
N ALA A 136 4.56 -10.46 -0.50
CA ALA A 136 5.96 -10.16 -0.76
C ALA A 136 6.57 -11.23 -1.68
N ASP A 137 6.33 -12.51 -1.40
CA ASP A 137 6.86 -13.61 -2.21
C ASP A 137 6.27 -13.63 -3.62
N LYS A 138 4.99 -13.26 -3.76
CA LYS A 138 4.31 -13.31 -5.05
C LYS A 138 4.74 -12.20 -6.00
N TYR A 139 4.94 -11.01 -5.48
CA TYR A 139 5.13 -9.83 -6.33
C TYR A 139 6.56 -9.28 -6.32
N PHE A 140 7.43 -9.78 -5.45
CA PHE A 140 8.79 -9.28 -5.33
C PHE A 140 9.77 -10.44 -5.27
N GLU A 141 11.00 -10.17 -5.68
CA GLU A 141 12.06 -11.17 -5.67
C GLU A 141 12.89 -11.03 -4.40
N GLU A 142 13.00 -12.11 -3.63
CA GLU A 142 13.83 -12.12 -2.44
C GLU A 142 15.29 -12.01 -2.80
N ILE A 143 16.02 -11.11 -2.13
CA ILE A 143 17.46 -10.98 -2.32
C ILE A 143 18.15 -12.03 -1.46
N LYS A 144 18.86 -12.95 -2.10
CA LYS A 144 19.61 -14.00 -1.41
C LYS A 144 21.02 -13.50 -1.13
N GLU A 145 21.46 -13.65 0.11
CA GLU A 145 22.85 -13.40 0.46
C GLU A 145 23.66 -14.69 0.30
N ASN A 146 24.85 -14.54 -0.20
CA ASN A 146 25.76 -15.67 -0.38
C ASN A 146 26.57 -15.93 0.90
#